data_50261e3828153e203b010298994aaee9
#
_entry.id   50261e3828153e203b010298994aaee9
#
_cell.length_a   1.000
_cell.length_b   1.000
_cell.length_c   1.000
_cell.angle_alpha   90.00
_cell.angle_beta   90.00
_cell.angle_gamma   90.00
#
_symmetry.space_group_name_H-M   'P 1'
#
loop_
_entity.id
_entity.type
_entity.pdbx_description
1 polymer ?
#
loop_
_entity_poly.entity_id
_entity_poly.type
_entity_poly.pdbx_seq_one_letter_code
_entity_poly.pdbx_strand_id
1 'polypeptide(L)'
;MRTDLLIENAQIIGHKGLYQVAIATGKISQIKEMSATSPATTRMRSTDIPQLDLQGDWLSLGGIDLQINGALGLAFPDLVATDLLKLEQICDFLWQQGVDSFLPTIVTTAVDKIQRSLATIAQFMATQDKTNTAQVLGVHLEGPFLNYHKRGAHPQQYLLPLTIENIQQVLGEYSQIVKLITLAPELDSTNTAITYLRNQNIIVSLGHSLATATEAQEAFSQGASMVTHAFNAMPSLHHRQPGLLGAAIVNPYIYCGLIADGNHICPTMLEIILKASNYEQGIFLVSDALSPIGLAEGIYPWDEREITVTQGTARLADGTLSGTTLPLLVGVENLVKWGCTPEKAIAMATKSPRKAINLSSTNITVGQQANLLRWHWDEAQQKLYWLRLK
;
A
#
# COMPACT_ATOMS: atom_id res chain seq x y z
N MET A 1 11.02 28.59 -17.84
CA MET A 1 11.91 27.96 -16.85
C MET A 1 12.96 27.18 -17.61
N ARG A 2 14.20 27.18 -17.12
CA ARG A 2 15.27 26.36 -17.71
C ARG A 2 14.99 24.90 -17.38
N THR A 3 15.04 24.00 -18.36
CA THR A 3 14.91 22.55 -18.14
C THR A 3 16.23 22.03 -17.59
N ASP A 4 16.16 21.25 -16.51
CA ASP A 4 17.32 20.69 -15.82
C ASP A 4 17.65 19.28 -16.33
N LEU A 5 16.61 18.50 -16.73
CA LEU A 5 16.74 17.15 -17.25
C LEU A 5 15.63 16.88 -18.27
N LEU A 6 15.98 16.23 -19.37
CA LEU A 6 15.05 15.73 -20.38
C LEU A 6 15.10 14.20 -20.42
N ILE A 7 13.99 13.56 -20.07
CA ILE A 7 13.81 12.11 -20.14
C ILE A 7 13.14 11.80 -21.48
N GLU A 8 13.69 10.87 -22.25
CA GLU A 8 13.19 10.48 -23.56
C GLU A 8 12.86 8.99 -23.62
N ASN A 9 12.00 8.62 -24.59
CA ASN A 9 11.60 7.24 -24.87
C ASN A 9 11.06 6.50 -23.62
N ALA A 10 10.33 7.20 -22.76
CA ALA A 10 9.72 6.63 -21.54
C ALA A 10 8.34 6.04 -21.85
N GLN A 11 8.04 4.84 -21.37
CA GLN A 11 6.66 4.34 -21.23
C GLN A 11 6.10 4.84 -19.90
N ILE A 12 5.05 5.63 -19.92
CA ILE A 12 4.41 6.11 -18.68
C ILE A 12 3.30 5.14 -18.29
N ILE A 13 3.30 4.68 -17.02
CA ILE A 13 2.29 3.73 -16.51
C ILE A 13 0.88 4.27 -16.72
N GLY A 14 0.04 3.47 -17.42
CA GLY A 14 -1.33 3.82 -17.75
C GLY A 14 -1.50 4.75 -18.96
N HIS A 15 -0.45 4.96 -19.74
CA HIS A 15 -0.48 5.68 -21.02
C HIS A 15 0.06 4.79 -22.15
N LYS A 16 -0.46 4.95 -23.35
CA LYS A 16 0.05 4.23 -24.53
C LYS A 16 1.11 5.07 -25.23
N GLY A 17 2.13 4.39 -25.79
CA GLY A 17 3.19 5.05 -26.56
C GLY A 17 4.39 5.46 -25.71
N LEU A 18 5.33 6.15 -26.36
CA LEU A 18 6.54 6.67 -25.74
C LEU A 18 6.39 8.17 -25.47
N TYR A 19 6.99 8.62 -24.40
CA TYR A 19 6.88 10.00 -23.93
C TYR A 19 8.24 10.63 -23.71
N GLN A 20 8.28 11.95 -23.89
CA GLN A 20 9.34 12.83 -23.43
C GLN A 20 8.83 13.59 -22.20
N VAL A 21 9.63 13.61 -21.13
CA VAL A 21 9.31 14.29 -19.87
C VAL A 21 10.43 15.28 -19.55
N ALA A 22 10.08 16.56 -19.45
CA ALA A 22 11.01 17.61 -19.06
C ALA A 22 10.87 17.92 -17.56
N ILE A 23 12.00 18.04 -16.88
CA ILE A 23 12.08 18.40 -15.46
C ILE A 23 12.75 19.78 -15.36
N ALA A 24 12.17 20.66 -14.56
CA ALA A 24 12.72 21.97 -14.23
C ALA A 24 12.49 22.27 -12.74
N THR A 25 13.56 22.66 -12.05
CA THR A 25 13.51 22.97 -10.61
C THR A 25 12.90 21.85 -9.75
N GLY A 26 13.28 20.59 -10.08
CA GLY A 26 12.79 19.39 -9.38
C GLY A 26 11.31 19.03 -9.68
N LYS A 27 10.63 19.74 -10.60
CA LYS A 27 9.25 19.49 -10.97
C LYS A 27 9.12 19.08 -12.43
N ILE A 28 8.09 18.31 -12.74
CA ILE A 28 7.72 17.97 -14.10
C ILE A 28 7.17 19.24 -14.79
N SER A 29 7.90 19.74 -15.77
CA SER A 29 7.53 20.98 -16.48
C SER A 29 6.76 20.70 -17.77
N GLN A 30 6.99 19.54 -18.40
CA GLN A 30 6.30 19.14 -19.64
C GLN A 30 6.24 17.61 -19.76
N ILE A 31 5.16 17.13 -20.35
CA ILE A 31 4.99 15.73 -20.78
C ILE A 31 4.51 15.80 -22.25
N LYS A 32 5.20 15.13 -23.17
CA LYS A 32 4.87 15.11 -24.59
C LYS A 32 4.95 13.70 -25.15
N GLU A 33 3.88 13.27 -25.82
CA GLU A 33 3.89 12.01 -26.56
C GLU A 33 4.84 12.10 -27.75
N MET A 34 5.64 11.05 -27.95
CA MET A 34 6.60 10.94 -29.06
C MET A 34 5.94 10.19 -30.21
N SER A 35 5.62 10.90 -31.28
CA SER A 35 5.10 10.27 -32.50
C SER A 35 6.23 9.59 -33.26
N ALA A 36 5.98 8.38 -33.79
CA ALA A 36 6.92 7.68 -34.68
C ALA A 36 7.24 8.49 -35.98
N THR A 37 6.39 9.47 -36.33
CA THR A 37 6.53 10.32 -37.52
C THR A 37 7.03 11.71 -37.19
N SER A 38 7.34 12.03 -35.93
CA SER A 38 7.86 13.37 -35.59
C SER A 38 9.25 13.57 -36.19
N PRO A 39 9.46 14.58 -37.06
CA PRO A 39 10.79 14.91 -37.56
C PRO A 39 11.73 15.18 -36.37
N ALA A 40 13.01 14.86 -36.55
CA ALA A 40 14.06 15.16 -35.58
C ALA A 40 14.12 16.64 -35.14
N THR A 41 13.52 17.54 -35.93
CA THR A 41 13.41 18.98 -35.67
C THR A 41 12.37 19.36 -34.58
N THR A 42 11.44 18.45 -34.20
CA THR A 42 10.47 18.71 -33.14
C THR A 42 10.93 18.21 -31.78
N ARG A 43 12.07 17.51 -31.70
CA ARG A 43 12.74 17.18 -30.45
C ARG A 43 13.33 18.48 -29.89
N MET A 44 13.11 18.76 -28.61
CA MET A 44 13.82 19.81 -27.88
C MET A 44 15.32 19.44 -27.83
N ARG A 45 16.06 19.67 -28.90
CA ARG A 45 17.52 19.56 -28.91
C ARG A 45 18.10 20.87 -28.41
N SER A 46 18.30 20.98 -27.11
CA SER A 46 19.27 21.92 -26.57
C SER A 46 20.52 21.09 -26.23
N THR A 47 21.63 21.41 -26.85
CA THR A 47 22.94 20.78 -26.60
C THR A 47 23.42 20.96 -25.17
N ASP A 48 22.73 21.77 -24.37
CA ASP A 48 23.12 22.19 -23.02
C ASP A 48 22.26 21.57 -21.91
N ILE A 49 21.24 20.73 -22.25
CA ILE A 49 20.36 20.08 -21.25
C ILE A 49 20.77 18.60 -21.11
N PRO A 50 21.02 18.11 -19.90
CA PRO A 50 21.21 16.69 -19.65
C PRO A 50 20.04 15.88 -20.21
N GLN A 51 20.31 14.80 -20.97
CA GLN A 51 19.32 13.92 -21.56
C GLN A 51 19.48 12.51 -20.99
N LEU A 52 18.36 11.88 -20.70
CA LEU A 52 18.27 10.49 -20.24
C LEU A 52 17.33 9.72 -21.17
N ASP A 53 17.90 8.89 -22.05
CA ASP A 53 17.13 7.98 -22.90
C ASP A 53 16.78 6.72 -22.12
N LEU A 54 15.48 6.45 -21.93
CA LEU A 54 14.99 5.26 -21.24
C LEU A 54 14.85 4.04 -22.15
N GLN A 55 15.00 4.21 -23.47
CA GLN A 55 14.98 3.09 -24.44
C GLN A 55 13.70 2.22 -24.35
N GLY A 56 12.59 2.79 -23.92
CA GLY A 56 11.33 2.07 -23.73
C GLY A 56 11.08 1.53 -22.34
N ASP A 57 11.94 1.80 -21.38
CA ASP A 57 11.68 1.48 -19.97
C ASP A 57 10.47 2.24 -19.44
N TRP A 58 9.84 1.69 -18.38
CA TRP A 58 8.69 2.35 -17.76
C TRP A 58 9.12 3.42 -16.76
N LEU A 59 8.29 4.45 -16.70
CA LEU A 59 8.40 5.56 -15.76
C LEU A 59 7.12 5.62 -14.90
N SER A 60 7.29 5.67 -13.59
CA SER A 60 6.19 5.79 -12.63
C SER A 60 6.50 6.75 -11.50
N LEU A 61 5.49 7.14 -10.74
CA LEU A 61 5.65 7.62 -9.37
C LEU A 61 6.17 6.49 -8.50
N GLY A 62 6.67 6.77 -7.29
CA GLY A 62 7.00 5.74 -6.32
C GLY A 62 5.78 5.01 -5.77
N GLY A 63 6.01 3.94 -5.03
CA GLY A 63 4.99 3.13 -4.40
C GLY A 63 4.20 3.88 -3.32
N ILE A 64 2.99 3.40 -3.02
CA ILE A 64 2.28 3.74 -1.78
C ILE A 64 1.95 2.46 -1.04
N ASP A 65 2.41 2.38 0.21
CA ASP A 65 2.13 1.23 1.08
C ASP A 65 0.98 1.57 2.04
N LEU A 66 -0.18 0.96 1.82
CA LEU A 66 -1.38 1.21 2.63
C LEU A 66 -1.46 0.32 3.87
N GLN A 67 -0.53 -0.63 4.02
CA GLN A 67 -0.46 -1.52 5.18
C GLN A 67 0.99 -1.90 5.44
N ILE A 68 1.57 -1.26 6.46
CA ILE A 68 2.91 -1.53 7.00
C ILE A 68 2.88 -1.31 8.51
N ASN A 69 3.32 -2.29 9.28
CA ASN A 69 3.12 -2.37 10.74
C ASN A 69 4.31 -1.83 11.55
N GLY A 70 5.42 -1.56 10.87
CA GLY A 70 6.64 -1.03 11.48
C GLY A 70 7.83 -1.12 10.55
N ALA A 71 8.98 -0.60 10.96
CA ALA A 71 10.26 -0.75 10.25
C ALA A 71 11.45 -0.48 11.17
N LEU A 72 12.63 -0.96 10.77
CA LEU A 72 13.91 -0.73 11.44
C LEU A 72 13.89 -1.03 12.95
N GLY A 73 13.09 -2.02 13.37
CA GLY A 73 12.94 -2.46 14.75
C GLY A 73 11.86 -1.74 15.55
N LEU A 74 11.16 -0.74 14.98
CA LEU A 74 10.06 -0.04 15.65
C LEU A 74 8.71 -0.50 15.09
N ALA A 75 7.84 -1.02 15.95
CA ALA A 75 6.45 -1.32 15.63
C ALA A 75 5.57 -0.08 15.87
N PHE A 76 4.69 0.24 14.92
CA PHE A 76 3.86 1.43 15.03
C PHE A 76 2.85 1.41 16.19
N PRO A 77 2.33 0.26 16.66
CA PRO A 77 1.52 0.22 17.88
C PRO A 77 2.28 0.61 19.16
N ASP A 78 3.61 0.57 19.16
CA ASP A 78 4.44 0.87 20.32
C ASP A 78 5.03 2.30 20.32
N LEU A 79 4.68 3.11 19.33
CA LEU A 79 5.16 4.50 19.20
C LEU A 79 4.94 5.33 20.46
N VAL A 80 5.96 6.10 20.81
CA VAL A 80 5.94 7.10 21.88
C VAL A 80 6.50 8.44 21.37
N ALA A 81 6.24 9.53 22.07
CA ALA A 81 6.63 10.87 21.63
C ALA A 81 8.15 11.08 21.40
N THR A 82 8.99 10.20 21.94
CA THR A 82 10.46 10.23 21.73
C THR A 82 10.90 9.61 20.40
N ASP A 83 9.98 8.94 19.66
CA ASP A 83 10.31 8.18 18.45
C ASP A 83 10.25 9.02 17.16
N LEU A 84 10.05 10.34 17.24
CA LEU A 84 9.94 11.21 16.04
C LEU A 84 11.14 11.09 15.11
N LEU A 85 12.37 11.07 15.66
CA LEU A 85 13.59 10.87 14.85
C LEU A 85 13.65 9.48 14.21
N LYS A 86 13.10 8.47 14.89
CA LYS A 86 13.02 7.12 14.34
C LYS A 86 12.01 7.04 13.19
N LEU A 87 10.88 7.77 13.30
CA LEU A 87 9.92 7.90 12.20
C LEU A 87 10.54 8.58 10.98
N GLU A 88 11.37 9.62 11.16
CA GLU A 88 12.13 10.23 10.05
C GLU A 88 13.05 9.20 9.38
N GLN A 89 13.80 8.41 10.16
CA GLN A 89 14.66 7.35 9.62
C GLN A 89 13.86 6.30 8.84
N ILE A 90 12.66 5.93 9.32
CA ILE A 90 11.76 5.02 8.62
C ILE A 90 11.28 5.63 7.31
N CYS A 91 10.90 6.91 7.29
CA CYS A 91 10.52 7.62 6.07
C CYS A 91 11.67 7.63 5.04
N ASP A 92 12.91 7.91 5.48
CA ASP A 92 14.10 7.88 4.62
C ASP A 92 14.37 6.46 4.10
N PHE A 93 14.25 5.45 4.94
CA PHE A 93 14.39 4.03 4.55
C PHE A 93 13.35 3.65 3.49
N LEU A 94 12.07 3.92 3.72
CA LEU A 94 11.00 3.58 2.79
C LEU A 94 11.17 4.32 1.45
N TRP A 95 11.61 5.57 1.47
CA TRP A 95 11.96 6.32 0.27
C TRP A 95 13.06 5.63 -0.54
N GLN A 96 14.11 5.14 0.12
CA GLN A 96 15.17 4.37 -0.52
C GLN A 96 14.67 3.03 -1.08
N GLN A 97 13.59 2.48 -0.49
CA GLN A 97 12.89 1.29 -1.01
C GLN A 97 11.86 1.61 -2.10
N GLY A 98 11.85 2.83 -2.65
CA GLY A 98 10.99 3.23 -3.75
C GLY A 98 9.56 3.60 -3.35
N VAL A 99 9.27 3.76 -2.06
CA VAL A 99 7.97 4.18 -1.54
C VAL A 99 7.93 5.70 -1.39
N ASP A 100 6.93 6.36 -2.00
CA ASP A 100 6.72 7.80 -1.88
C ASP A 100 5.92 8.16 -0.64
N SER A 101 5.00 7.28 -0.24
CA SER A 101 4.10 7.53 0.88
C SER A 101 3.59 6.22 1.48
N PHE A 102 3.11 6.27 2.71
CA PHE A 102 2.59 5.09 3.38
C PHE A 102 1.57 5.45 4.46
N LEU A 103 0.83 4.43 4.93
CA LEU A 103 -0.01 4.50 6.11
C LEU A 103 0.62 3.65 7.21
N PRO A 104 1.24 4.23 8.26
CA PRO A 104 1.57 3.48 9.45
C PRO A 104 0.36 2.71 9.93
N THR A 105 0.50 1.38 10.07
CA THR A 105 -0.60 0.51 10.47
C THR A 105 -0.48 0.20 11.96
N ILE A 106 -1.49 0.61 12.72
CA ILE A 106 -1.63 0.26 14.13
C ILE A 106 -2.53 -0.97 14.20
N VAL A 107 -1.92 -2.14 14.46
CA VAL A 107 -2.66 -3.39 14.66
C VAL A 107 -3.34 -3.40 16.02
N THR A 108 -4.29 -4.32 16.23
CA THR A 108 -5.01 -4.50 17.49
C THR A 108 -4.09 -4.52 18.69
N THR A 109 -4.28 -3.59 19.61
CA THR A 109 -3.59 -3.48 20.90
C THR A 109 -4.49 -2.75 21.89
N ALA A 110 -4.02 -2.47 23.12
CA ALA A 110 -4.77 -1.69 24.11
C ALA A 110 -5.11 -0.30 23.58
N VAL A 111 -6.29 0.22 23.90
CA VAL A 111 -6.80 1.50 23.38
C VAL A 111 -5.89 2.68 23.72
N ASP A 112 -5.33 2.69 24.92
CA ASP A 112 -4.36 3.70 25.37
C ASP A 112 -3.08 3.68 24.52
N LYS A 113 -2.61 2.51 24.09
CA LYS A 113 -1.50 2.38 23.15
C LYS A 113 -1.87 2.89 21.76
N ILE A 114 -3.07 2.56 21.24
CA ILE A 114 -3.56 3.08 19.98
C ILE A 114 -3.57 4.62 20.00
N GLN A 115 -4.17 5.22 21.03
CA GLN A 115 -4.28 6.68 21.14
C GLN A 115 -2.90 7.36 21.28
N ARG A 116 -1.99 6.76 22.06
CA ARG A 116 -0.60 7.25 22.17
C ARG A 116 0.13 7.24 20.83
N SER A 117 -0.01 6.16 20.06
CA SER A 117 0.60 6.05 18.73
C SER A 117 -0.03 7.04 17.75
N LEU A 118 -1.37 7.22 17.79
CA LEU A 118 -2.06 8.25 17.02
C LEU A 118 -1.55 9.65 17.35
N ALA A 119 -1.40 9.98 18.65
CA ALA A 119 -0.85 11.26 19.09
C ALA A 119 0.56 11.51 18.52
N THR A 120 1.44 10.50 18.60
CA THR A 120 2.82 10.59 18.09
C THR A 120 2.84 10.78 16.57
N ILE A 121 2.00 10.03 15.84
CA ILE A 121 1.91 10.16 14.37
C ILE A 121 1.31 11.53 14.01
N ALA A 122 0.29 12.01 14.72
CA ALA A 122 -0.27 13.35 14.49
C ALA A 122 0.78 14.44 14.66
N GLN A 123 1.59 14.36 15.72
CA GLN A 123 2.71 15.28 15.94
C GLN A 123 3.72 15.22 14.80
N PHE A 124 4.09 14.01 14.35
CA PHE A 124 5.01 13.82 13.23
C PHE A 124 4.45 14.43 11.94
N MET A 125 3.20 14.13 11.58
CA MET A 125 2.55 14.64 10.38
C MET A 125 2.47 16.16 10.35
N ALA A 126 2.31 16.82 11.50
CA ALA A 126 2.27 18.28 11.59
C ALA A 126 3.63 18.95 11.30
N THR A 127 4.73 18.20 11.39
CA THR A 127 6.11 18.70 11.22
C THR A 127 6.83 18.11 10.01
N GLN A 128 6.22 17.17 9.30
CA GLN A 128 6.85 16.57 8.11
C GLN A 128 6.85 17.57 6.94
N ASP A 129 7.99 18.16 6.68
CA ASP A 129 8.22 19.12 5.58
C ASP A 129 9.35 18.70 4.63
N LYS A 130 10.09 17.64 5.00
CA LYS A 130 11.25 17.15 4.29
C LYS A 130 10.86 16.61 2.91
N THR A 131 11.54 17.06 1.87
CA THR A 131 11.46 16.50 0.52
C THR A 131 12.41 15.31 0.37
N ASN A 132 12.18 14.45 -0.63
CA ASN A 132 12.99 13.25 -0.88
C ASN A 132 12.99 12.25 0.29
N THR A 133 11.85 12.12 0.92
CA THR A 133 11.54 11.14 1.96
C THR A 133 10.11 10.66 1.81
N ALA A 134 9.78 9.45 2.27
CA ALA A 134 8.42 8.94 2.21
C ALA A 134 7.50 9.72 3.15
N GLN A 135 6.28 10.01 2.70
CA GLN A 135 5.32 10.82 3.44
C GLN A 135 4.29 9.93 4.16
N VAL A 136 4.00 10.26 5.42
CA VAL A 136 2.86 9.69 6.15
C VAL A 136 1.58 10.39 5.68
N LEU A 137 0.63 9.64 5.10
CA LEU A 137 -0.62 10.19 4.55
C LEU A 137 -1.80 10.12 5.54
N GLY A 138 -1.59 9.54 6.68
CA GLY A 138 -2.57 9.23 7.70
C GLY A 138 -2.25 7.88 8.32
N VAL A 139 -3.19 7.29 9.04
CA VAL A 139 -3.02 6.03 9.76
C VAL A 139 -4.00 4.98 9.22
N HIS A 140 -3.54 3.74 9.15
CA HIS A 140 -4.39 2.57 9.00
C HIS A 140 -4.57 1.92 10.39
N LEU A 141 -5.82 1.80 10.86
CA LEU A 141 -6.15 0.99 12.04
C LEU A 141 -6.56 -0.40 11.59
N GLU A 142 -5.77 -1.43 11.89
CA GLU A 142 -6.14 -2.81 11.63
C GLU A 142 -6.75 -3.45 12.88
N GLY A 143 -8.08 -3.41 12.94
CA GLY A 143 -8.84 -3.68 14.15
C GLY A 143 -8.98 -2.46 15.07
N PRO A 144 -9.41 -2.65 16.32
CA PRO A 144 -9.62 -3.90 17.06
C PRO A 144 -10.95 -4.62 16.80
N PHE A 145 -11.74 -4.20 15.85
CA PHE A 145 -13.08 -4.73 15.54
C PHE A 145 -13.01 -5.94 14.61
N LEU A 146 -12.28 -6.98 15.01
CA LEU A 146 -11.99 -8.18 14.22
C LEU A 146 -12.71 -9.39 14.75
N ASN A 147 -13.04 -10.33 13.86
CA ASN A 147 -13.65 -11.59 14.25
C ASN A 147 -12.65 -12.47 15.00
N TYR A 148 -13.02 -12.92 16.18
CA TYR A 148 -12.19 -13.77 17.05
C TYR A 148 -11.60 -14.99 16.31
N HIS A 149 -12.39 -15.66 15.48
CA HIS A 149 -11.97 -16.86 14.76
C HIS A 149 -11.09 -16.56 13.53
N LYS A 150 -11.03 -15.29 13.13
CA LYS A 150 -10.22 -14.79 12.03
C LYS A 150 -9.20 -13.74 12.44
N ARG A 151 -8.92 -13.63 13.73
CA ARG A 151 -7.98 -12.64 14.27
C ARG A 151 -6.53 -12.79 13.78
N GLY A 152 -6.16 -13.99 13.26
CA GLY A 152 -4.76 -14.24 12.89
C GLY A 152 -3.82 -14.03 14.07
N ALA A 153 -2.78 -13.24 13.89
CA ALA A 153 -1.79 -12.91 14.92
C ALA A 153 -2.26 -11.82 15.92
N HIS A 154 -3.42 -11.19 15.72
CA HIS A 154 -3.93 -10.15 16.64
C HIS A 154 -4.25 -10.73 18.02
N PRO A 155 -3.83 -10.05 19.13
CA PRO A 155 -4.05 -10.51 20.49
C PRO A 155 -5.55 -10.41 20.87
N GLN A 156 -6.13 -11.55 21.27
CA GLN A 156 -7.56 -11.67 21.52
C GLN A 156 -8.09 -10.77 22.65
N GLN A 157 -7.26 -10.49 23.64
CA GLN A 157 -7.63 -9.69 24.82
C GLN A 157 -7.92 -8.21 24.48
N TYR A 158 -7.50 -7.74 23.30
CA TYR A 158 -7.71 -6.37 22.85
C TYR A 158 -8.76 -6.24 21.74
N LEU A 159 -9.42 -7.35 21.35
CA LEU A 159 -10.54 -7.28 20.42
C LEU A 159 -11.73 -6.59 21.10
N LEU A 160 -12.39 -5.70 20.37
CA LEU A 160 -13.55 -4.95 20.84
C LEU A 160 -14.79 -5.25 20.02
N PRO A 161 -15.99 -5.20 20.63
CA PRO A 161 -17.25 -5.19 19.89
C PRO A 161 -17.31 -3.99 18.93
N LEU A 162 -17.86 -4.21 17.74
CA LEU A 162 -18.03 -3.16 16.74
C LEU A 162 -19.27 -2.31 17.08
N THR A 163 -19.07 -1.31 17.91
CA THR A 163 -20.10 -0.31 18.28
C THR A 163 -19.57 1.10 18.06
N ILE A 164 -20.47 2.07 17.89
CA ILE A 164 -20.09 3.47 17.70
C ILE A 164 -19.31 4.00 18.90
N GLU A 165 -19.70 3.61 20.14
CA GLU A 165 -19.01 4.01 21.37
C GLU A 165 -17.57 3.53 21.39
N ASN A 166 -17.34 2.27 21.04
CA ASN A 166 -15.99 1.70 20.97
C ASN A 166 -15.17 2.34 19.82
N ILE A 167 -15.79 2.63 18.66
CA ILE A 167 -15.14 3.36 17.58
C ILE A 167 -14.71 4.74 18.07
N GLN A 168 -15.58 5.49 18.74
CA GLN A 168 -15.27 6.81 19.30
C GLN A 168 -14.13 6.72 20.34
N GLN A 169 -14.16 5.71 21.18
CA GLN A 169 -13.11 5.48 22.18
C GLN A 169 -11.76 5.19 21.50
N VAL A 170 -11.72 4.37 20.45
CA VAL A 170 -10.49 4.03 19.71
C VAL A 170 -9.94 5.25 18.97
N LEU A 171 -10.79 5.99 18.27
CA LEU A 171 -10.39 7.17 17.51
C LEU A 171 -9.95 8.34 18.40
N GLY A 172 -10.58 8.51 19.58
CA GLY A 172 -10.36 9.66 20.44
C GLY A 172 -10.50 10.98 19.68
N GLU A 173 -9.55 11.88 19.85
CA GLU A 173 -9.49 13.16 19.13
C GLU A 173 -8.74 13.09 17.79
N TYR A 174 -8.30 11.90 17.36
CA TYR A 174 -7.41 11.71 16.21
C TYR A 174 -8.13 11.17 14.97
N SER A 175 -9.45 11.23 14.89
CA SER A 175 -10.22 10.72 13.73
C SER A 175 -9.76 11.34 12.41
N GLN A 176 -9.32 12.59 12.40
CA GLN A 176 -8.88 13.33 11.20
C GLN A 176 -7.59 12.78 10.57
N ILE A 177 -6.75 12.05 11.34
CA ILE A 177 -5.53 11.42 10.79
C ILE A 177 -5.74 9.95 10.46
N VAL A 178 -6.83 9.32 10.92
CA VAL A 178 -7.15 7.94 10.54
C VAL A 178 -7.71 7.94 9.13
N LYS A 179 -6.95 7.39 8.19
CA LYS A 179 -7.31 7.33 6.77
C LYS A 179 -8.06 6.07 6.41
N LEU A 180 -7.72 4.97 7.07
CA LEU A 180 -8.21 3.62 6.76
C LEU A 180 -8.46 2.85 8.06
N ILE A 181 -9.54 2.07 8.11
CA ILE A 181 -9.80 1.12 9.19
C ILE A 181 -10.20 -0.23 8.63
N THR A 182 -9.58 -1.28 9.15
CA THR A 182 -9.97 -2.67 8.87
C THR A 182 -10.88 -3.20 9.97
N LEU A 183 -12.02 -3.76 9.57
CA LEU A 183 -13.00 -4.35 10.49
C LEU A 183 -13.72 -5.57 9.88
N ALA A 184 -14.34 -6.37 10.75
CA ALA A 184 -15.19 -7.49 10.40
C ALA A 184 -16.67 -7.04 10.40
N PRO A 185 -17.31 -6.90 9.22
CA PRO A 185 -18.64 -6.29 9.12
C PRO A 185 -19.75 -7.09 9.82
N GLU A 186 -19.63 -8.41 9.91
CA GLU A 186 -20.59 -9.28 10.59
C GLU A 186 -20.68 -9.02 12.11
N LEU A 187 -19.77 -8.22 12.67
CA LEU A 187 -19.80 -7.81 14.08
C LEU A 187 -20.67 -6.57 14.33
N ASP A 188 -21.09 -5.85 13.28
CA ASP A 188 -21.99 -4.69 13.40
C ASP A 188 -23.44 -5.10 13.48
N SER A 189 -23.92 -5.34 14.69
CA SER A 189 -25.33 -5.72 14.93
C SER A 189 -26.34 -4.61 14.58
N THR A 190 -25.88 -3.37 14.41
CA THR A 190 -26.71 -2.19 14.15
C THR A 190 -26.69 -1.75 12.69
N ASN A 191 -25.76 -2.27 11.90
CA ASN A 191 -25.49 -1.85 10.51
C ASN A 191 -25.23 -0.35 10.36
N THR A 192 -24.62 0.31 11.36
CA THR A 192 -24.39 1.77 11.38
C THR A 192 -22.92 2.16 11.40
N ALA A 193 -22.01 1.26 11.80
CA ALA A 193 -20.59 1.54 11.99
C ALA A 193 -19.90 2.00 10.71
N ILE A 194 -20.15 1.33 9.57
CA ILE A 194 -19.53 1.68 8.28
C ILE A 194 -19.98 3.08 7.84
N THR A 195 -21.27 3.37 7.93
CA THR A 195 -21.82 4.68 7.58
C THR A 195 -21.27 5.78 8.51
N TYR A 196 -21.13 5.49 9.81
CA TYR A 196 -20.53 6.41 10.78
C TYR A 196 -19.07 6.74 10.40
N LEU A 197 -18.25 5.73 10.13
CA LEU A 197 -16.83 5.90 9.74
C LEU A 197 -16.69 6.68 8.42
N ARG A 198 -17.51 6.37 7.43
CA ARG A 198 -17.55 7.14 6.16
C ARG A 198 -17.84 8.61 6.39
N ASN A 199 -18.80 8.94 7.27
CA ASN A 199 -19.13 10.32 7.60
C ASN A 199 -17.99 11.07 8.30
N GLN A 200 -17.01 10.34 8.86
CA GLN A 200 -15.75 10.87 9.37
C GLN A 200 -14.64 10.94 8.29
N ASN A 201 -14.97 10.64 7.01
CA ASN A 201 -14.02 10.52 5.90
C ASN A 201 -12.98 9.41 6.09
N ILE A 202 -13.30 8.38 6.88
CA ILE A 202 -12.46 7.20 7.08
C ILE A 202 -12.88 6.13 6.08
N ILE A 203 -11.92 5.60 5.34
CA ILE A 203 -12.12 4.50 4.41
C ILE A 203 -12.26 3.21 5.20
N VAL A 204 -13.29 2.40 4.87
CA VAL A 204 -13.52 1.12 5.53
C VAL A 204 -13.05 -0.01 4.64
N SER A 205 -12.15 -0.83 5.18
CA SER A 205 -11.66 -2.07 4.60
C SER A 205 -12.22 -3.26 5.37
N LEU A 206 -12.69 -4.27 4.66
CA LEU A 206 -13.18 -5.50 5.27
C LEU A 206 -12.05 -6.52 5.38
N GLY A 207 -11.84 -7.07 6.57
CA GLY A 207 -10.79 -8.05 6.80
C GLY A 207 -10.93 -8.72 8.16
N HIS A 208 -10.16 -9.77 8.42
CA HIS A 208 -10.25 -10.54 9.65
C HIS A 208 -11.69 -10.94 10.01
N SER A 209 -12.41 -11.48 9.03
CA SER A 209 -13.85 -11.57 8.98
C SER A 209 -14.31 -12.96 8.56
N LEU A 210 -15.44 -13.41 9.09
CA LEU A 210 -16.20 -14.59 8.63
C LEU A 210 -17.37 -14.21 7.73
N ALA A 211 -17.49 -12.96 7.29
CA ALA A 211 -18.61 -12.47 6.52
C ALA A 211 -18.92 -13.35 5.31
N THR A 212 -20.18 -13.67 5.15
CA THR A 212 -20.73 -14.26 3.94
C THR A 212 -20.67 -13.27 2.77
N ALA A 213 -20.93 -13.76 1.56
CA ALA A 213 -20.98 -12.86 0.40
C ALA A 213 -22.11 -11.81 0.53
N THR A 214 -23.25 -12.19 1.15
CA THR A 214 -24.38 -11.28 1.39
C THR A 214 -24.01 -10.19 2.38
N GLU A 215 -23.45 -10.54 3.53
CA GLU A 215 -23.00 -9.56 4.53
C GLU A 215 -21.92 -8.61 3.96
N ALA A 216 -21.01 -9.14 3.16
CA ALA A 216 -20.01 -8.32 2.48
C ALA A 216 -20.65 -7.34 1.47
N GLN A 217 -21.64 -7.78 0.68
CA GLN A 217 -22.38 -6.92 -0.26
C GLN A 217 -23.16 -5.82 0.47
N GLU A 218 -23.77 -6.14 1.62
CA GLU A 218 -24.42 -5.16 2.48
C GLU A 218 -23.42 -4.12 2.98
N ALA A 219 -22.25 -4.55 3.51
CA ALA A 219 -21.18 -3.66 3.94
C ALA A 219 -20.67 -2.76 2.80
N PHE A 220 -20.53 -3.29 1.57
CA PHE A 220 -20.18 -2.50 0.39
C PHE A 220 -21.27 -1.48 0.05
N SER A 221 -22.54 -1.83 0.18
CA SER A 221 -23.63 -0.89 -0.06
C SER A 221 -23.68 0.26 0.95
N GLN A 222 -23.20 0.03 2.18
CA GLN A 222 -23.03 1.05 3.23
C GLN A 222 -21.77 1.91 3.00
N GLY A 223 -20.86 1.47 2.13
CA GLY A 223 -19.69 2.20 1.66
C GLY A 223 -18.34 1.70 2.11
N ALA A 224 -18.23 0.48 2.61
CA ALA A 224 -16.94 -0.19 2.62
C ALA A 224 -16.43 -0.31 1.18
N SER A 225 -15.16 0.01 0.93
CA SER A 225 -14.60 0.11 -0.42
C SER A 225 -13.32 -0.68 -0.61
N MET A 226 -12.87 -1.38 0.44
CA MET A 226 -11.64 -2.16 0.40
C MET A 226 -11.80 -3.53 1.05
N VAL A 227 -10.87 -4.43 0.69
CA VAL A 227 -10.59 -5.70 1.39
C VAL A 227 -9.11 -5.73 1.76
N THR A 228 -8.84 -5.99 3.02
CA THR A 228 -7.48 -6.06 3.60
C THR A 228 -6.86 -7.40 3.24
N HIS A 229 -5.58 -7.40 2.81
CA HIS A 229 -4.77 -8.57 2.47
C HIS A 229 -5.58 -9.81 2.04
N ALA A 230 -6.32 -9.65 0.92
CA ALA A 230 -7.26 -10.64 0.39
C ALA A 230 -6.71 -12.08 0.46
N PHE A 231 -7.57 -13.06 0.72
CA PHE A 231 -7.33 -14.46 1.09
C PHE A 231 -6.91 -14.70 2.55
N ASN A 232 -6.23 -13.75 3.18
CA ASN A 232 -5.70 -13.94 4.54
C ASN A 232 -6.74 -13.57 5.59
N ALA A 233 -6.83 -14.37 6.65
CA ALA A 233 -7.77 -14.17 7.77
C ALA A 233 -9.26 -14.01 7.35
N MET A 234 -9.68 -14.75 6.31
CA MET A 234 -11.08 -14.79 5.83
C MET A 234 -11.46 -16.20 5.37
N PRO A 235 -12.76 -16.51 5.08
CA PRO A 235 -13.15 -17.79 4.49
C PRO A 235 -12.48 -18.02 3.13
N SER A 236 -12.11 -19.27 2.84
CA SER A 236 -11.60 -19.65 1.53
C SER A 236 -12.64 -19.43 0.45
N LEU A 237 -12.20 -19.11 -0.76
CA LEU A 237 -13.08 -18.96 -1.93
C LEU A 237 -13.69 -20.34 -2.28
N HIS A 238 -14.97 -20.52 -1.97
CA HIS A 238 -15.68 -21.77 -2.15
C HIS A 238 -16.83 -21.60 -3.14
N HIS A 239 -17.02 -22.55 -4.04
CA HIS A 239 -17.98 -22.45 -5.17
C HIS A 239 -19.45 -22.29 -4.78
N ARG A 240 -19.86 -22.63 -3.56
CA ARG A 240 -21.21 -22.43 -3.01
C ARG A 240 -21.27 -21.37 -1.92
N GLN A 241 -20.15 -21.00 -1.35
CA GLN A 241 -20.02 -20.02 -0.27
C GLN A 241 -18.80 -19.14 -0.54
N PRO A 242 -18.90 -18.21 -1.52
CA PRO A 242 -17.73 -17.46 -1.98
C PRO A 242 -17.19 -16.48 -0.94
N GLY A 243 -17.96 -16.19 0.11
CA GLY A 243 -17.55 -15.33 1.22
C GLY A 243 -17.27 -13.88 0.82
N LEU A 244 -16.65 -13.16 1.74
CA LEU A 244 -16.20 -11.79 1.55
C LEU A 244 -15.38 -11.63 0.26
N LEU A 245 -14.39 -12.50 0.05
CA LEU A 245 -13.48 -12.39 -1.09
C LEU A 245 -14.20 -12.53 -2.43
N GLY A 246 -15.11 -13.51 -2.55
CA GLY A 246 -15.89 -13.73 -3.78
C GLY A 246 -16.77 -12.52 -4.11
N ALA A 247 -17.42 -11.92 -3.10
CA ALA A 247 -18.20 -10.70 -3.29
C ALA A 247 -17.35 -9.52 -3.74
N ALA A 248 -16.13 -9.40 -3.21
CA ALA A 248 -15.20 -8.31 -3.55
C ALA A 248 -14.66 -8.42 -4.97
N ILE A 249 -14.18 -9.60 -5.39
CA ILE A 249 -13.55 -9.81 -6.70
C ILE A 249 -14.48 -9.42 -7.86
N VAL A 250 -15.77 -9.72 -7.74
CA VAL A 250 -16.75 -9.45 -8.81
C VAL A 250 -17.30 -8.03 -8.76
N ASN A 251 -16.98 -7.25 -7.74
CA ASN A 251 -17.44 -5.87 -7.59
C ASN A 251 -16.37 -4.89 -8.11
N PRO A 252 -16.63 -4.17 -9.22
CA PRO A 252 -15.62 -3.30 -9.85
C PRO A 252 -15.26 -2.04 -9.04
N TYR A 253 -15.98 -1.78 -7.96
CA TYR A 253 -15.76 -0.61 -7.08
C TYR A 253 -14.99 -0.94 -5.81
N ILE A 254 -14.64 -2.22 -5.60
CA ILE A 254 -13.94 -2.68 -4.40
C ILE A 254 -12.46 -2.90 -4.70
N TYR A 255 -11.62 -2.37 -3.84
CA TYR A 255 -10.17 -2.52 -3.92
C TYR A 255 -9.70 -3.62 -2.98
N CYS A 256 -8.90 -4.57 -3.50
CA CYS A 256 -8.34 -5.65 -2.70
C CYS A 256 -6.83 -5.46 -2.53
N GLY A 257 -6.36 -5.33 -1.29
CA GLY A 257 -4.94 -5.38 -0.96
C GLY A 257 -4.39 -6.79 -1.10
N LEU A 258 -3.20 -6.96 -1.69
CA LEU A 258 -2.53 -8.25 -1.84
C LEU A 258 -1.12 -8.20 -1.27
N ILE A 259 -0.72 -9.25 -0.56
CA ILE A 259 0.66 -9.52 -0.16
C ILE A 259 1.25 -10.49 -1.18
N ALA A 260 2.15 -9.98 -2.04
CA ALA A 260 2.74 -10.77 -3.14
C ALA A 260 4.12 -11.34 -2.77
N ASP A 261 4.21 -12.06 -1.65
CA ASP A 261 5.43 -12.71 -1.16
C ASP A 261 5.56 -14.19 -1.53
N GLY A 262 4.47 -14.80 -2.04
CA GLY A 262 4.38 -16.22 -2.38
C GLY A 262 4.11 -17.14 -1.19
N ASN A 263 4.06 -16.60 0.04
CA ASN A 263 3.76 -17.35 1.28
C ASN A 263 2.34 -17.07 1.78
N HIS A 264 1.91 -15.80 1.77
CA HIS A 264 0.54 -15.40 2.11
C HIS A 264 -0.45 -15.81 1.03
N ILE A 265 -0.04 -15.74 -0.24
CA ILE A 265 -0.82 -16.18 -1.39
C ILE A 265 0.12 -16.88 -2.37
N CYS A 266 -0.18 -18.14 -2.73
CA CYS A 266 0.63 -18.83 -3.72
C CYS A 266 0.44 -18.23 -5.13
N PRO A 267 1.43 -18.33 -6.03
CA PRO A 267 1.40 -17.73 -7.35
C PRO A 267 0.15 -18.09 -8.17
N THR A 268 -0.33 -19.34 -8.09
CA THR A 268 -1.53 -19.79 -8.81
C THR A 268 -2.79 -19.01 -8.34
N MET A 269 -2.96 -18.76 -7.05
CA MET A 269 -4.10 -18.02 -6.53
C MET A 269 -3.99 -16.53 -6.85
N LEU A 270 -2.77 -15.98 -6.89
CA LEU A 270 -2.52 -14.63 -7.41
C LEU A 270 -2.95 -14.52 -8.88
N GLU A 271 -2.58 -15.46 -9.73
CA GLU A 271 -3.00 -15.49 -11.12
C GLU A 271 -4.53 -15.56 -11.27
N ILE A 272 -5.20 -16.37 -10.44
CA ILE A 272 -6.67 -16.49 -10.45
C ILE A 272 -7.34 -15.16 -10.10
N ILE A 273 -6.95 -14.52 -9.00
CA ILE A 273 -7.56 -13.25 -8.59
C ILE A 273 -7.26 -12.15 -9.62
N LEU A 274 -6.06 -12.14 -10.17
CA LEU A 274 -5.68 -11.19 -11.19
C LEU A 274 -6.48 -11.37 -12.48
N LYS A 275 -6.83 -12.57 -12.88
CA LYS A 275 -7.70 -12.85 -14.04
C LYS A 275 -9.18 -12.56 -13.76
N ALA A 276 -9.64 -12.79 -12.54
CA ALA A 276 -11.04 -12.62 -12.14
C ALA A 276 -11.43 -11.18 -11.84
N SER A 277 -10.46 -10.34 -11.44
CA SER A 277 -10.67 -8.95 -11.05
C SER A 277 -10.29 -7.98 -12.18
N ASN A 278 -10.72 -6.72 -12.04
CA ASN A 278 -10.24 -5.65 -12.91
C ASN A 278 -8.95 -5.06 -12.35
N TYR A 279 -7.81 -5.57 -12.78
CA TYR A 279 -6.46 -5.23 -12.29
C TYR A 279 -6.19 -3.74 -12.10
N GLU A 280 -6.58 -2.94 -13.08
CA GLU A 280 -6.24 -1.51 -13.11
C GLU A 280 -7.04 -0.71 -12.08
N GLN A 281 -8.07 -1.30 -11.54
CA GLN A 281 -9.02 -0.60 -10.67
C GLN A 281 -9.33 -1.33 -9.37
N GLY A 282 -9.10 -2.64 -9.29
CA GLY A 282 -9.53 -3.45 -8.17
C GLY A 282 -8.43 -4.06 -7.29
N ILE A 283 -7.15 -4.01 -7.70
CA ILE A 283 -6.06 -4.64 -6.95
C ILE A 283 -4.95 -3.64 -6.65
N PHE A 284 -4.44 -3.66 -5.42
CA PHE A 284 -3.22 -2.97 -5.04
C PHE A 284 -2.33 -3.86 -4.16
N LEU A 285 -1.02 -3.60 -4.18
CA LEU A 285 -0.07 -4.29 -3.32
C LEU A 285 0.06 -3.58 -1.97
N VAL A 286 0.29 -4.39 -0.94
CA VAL A 286 0.74 -3.96 0.39
C VAL A 286 1.93 -4.81 0.80
N SER A 287 2.82 -4.24 1.62
CA SER A 287 3.91 -5.03 2.20
C SER A 287 3.45 -5.90 3.36
N ASP A 288 2.53 -5.38 4.15
CA ASP A 288 2.17 -5.93 5.47
C ASP A 288 3.44 -6.23 6.30
N ALA A 289 4.44 -5.35 6.14
CA ALA A 289 5.75 -5.57 6.75
C ALA A 289 5.73 -5.20 8.23
N LEU A 290 6.41 -6.04 9.02
CA LEU A 290 6.57 -5.87 10.45
C LEU A 290 7.83 -5.06 10.79
N SER A 291 7.99 -4.71 12.06
CA SER A 291 9.11 -3.93 12.56
C SER A 291 10.51 -4.43 12.14
N PRO A 292 10.79 -5.73 11.90
CA PRO A 292 12.12 -6.15 11.45
C PRO A 292 12.48 -5.82 10.00
N ILE A 293 11.58 -5.27 9.18
CA ILE A 293 11.97 -4.85 7.82
C ILE A 293 13.17 -3.89 7.88
N GLY A 294 14.18 -4.16 7.06
CA GLY A 294 15.44 -3.41 7.06
C GLY A 294 16.49 -3.94 8.04
N LEU A 295 16.18 -4.98 8.81
CA LEU A 295 17.09 -5.68 9.72
C LEU A 295 17.41 -7.09 9.21
N ALA A 296 18.39 -7.75 9.84
CA ALA A 296 18.72 -9.14 9.53
C ALA A 296 17.58 -10.09 9.90
N GLU A 297 17.56 -11.29 9.31
CA GLU A 297 16.68 -12.37 9.74
C GLU A 297 17.02 -12.82 11.17
N GLY A 298 16.02 -13.29 11.92
CA GLY A 298 16.20 -13.71 13.31
C GLY A 298 14.91 -13.67 14.12
N ILE A 299 15.05 -13.67 15.45
CA ILE A 299 13.95 -13.61 16.41
C ILE A 299 13.82 -12.16 16.90
N TYR A 300 12.58 -11.65 16.89
CA TYR A 300 12.26 -10.28 17.27
C TYR A 300 11.07 -10.23 18.23
N PRO A 301 11.04 -9.27 19.15
CA PRO A 301 9.88 -9.06 20.00
C PRO A 301 8.66 -8.63 19.16
N TRP A 302 7.49 -9.13 19.51
CA TRP A 302 6.21 -8.80 18.92
C TRP A 302 5.15 -8.76 20.02
N ASP A 303 4.77 -7.57 20.48
CA ASP A 303 3.96 -7.35 21.68
C ASP A 303 4.60 -8.06 22.91
N GLU A 304 3.87 -8.95 23.58
CA GLU A 304 4.35 -9.79 24.68
C GLU A 304 4.91 -11.16 24.19
N ARG A 305 4.97 -11.35 22.86
CA ARG A 305 5.40 -12.57 22.17
C ARG A 305 6.66 -12.31 21.37
N GLU A 306 7.09 -13.34 20.63
CA GLU A 306 8.20 -13.26 19.69
C GLU A 306 7.74 -13.74 18.31
N ILE A 307 8.36 -13.18 17.27
CA ILE A 307 8.26 -13.64 15.87
C ILE A 307 9.62 -14.12 15.39
N THR A 308 9.62 -15.17 14.59
CA THR A 308 10.79 -15.62 13.85
C THR A 308 10.68 -15.15 12.41
N VAL A 309 11.70 -14.44 11.93
CA VAL A 309 11.83 -13.99 10.54
C VAL A 309 12.75 -14.91 9.78
N THR A 310 12.23 -15.51 8.71
CA THR A 310 12.97 -16.38 7.80
C THR A 310 12.48 -16.18 6.36
N GLN A 311 13.41 -15.96 5.44
CA GLN A 311 13.12 -15.73 4.01
C GLN A 311 12.07 -14.61 3.79
N GLY A 312 12.21 -13.52 4.55
CA GLY A 312 11.32 -12.36 4.45
C GLY A 312 9.91 -12.56 5.03
N THR A 313 9.63 -13.70 5.67
CA THR A 313 8.34 -14.03 6.27
C THR A 313 8.46 -14.09 7.79
N ALA A 314 7.51 -13.49 8.50
CA ALA A 314 7.45 -13.51 9.96
C ALA A 314 6.37 -14.48 10.45
N ARG A 315 6.69 -15.28 11.48
CA ARG A 315 5.79 -16.27 12.08
C ARG A 315 5.86 -16.23 13.60
N LEU A 316 4.72 -16.43 14.22
CA LEU A 316 4.64 -16.74 15.66
C LEU A 316 5.18 -18.16 15.95
N ALA A 317 5.44 -18.47 17.21
CA ALA A 317 5.96 -19.77 17.66
C ALA A 317 5.06 -20.97 17.28
N ASP A 318 3.75 -20.75 17.14
CA ASP A 318 2.78 -21.75 16.68
C ASP A 318 2.72 -21.92 15.14
N GLY A 319 3.56 -21.19 14.41
CA GLY A 319 3.62 -21.20 12.94
C GLY A 319 2.65 -20.22 12.26
N THR A 320 1.82 -19.50 12.98
CA THR A 320 0.90 -18.50 12.44
C THR A 320 1.69 -17.43 11.66
N LEU A 321 1.31 -17.19 10.40
CA LEU A 321 1.81 -16.05 9.62
C LEU A 321 1.39 -14.74 10.29
N SER A 322 2.34 -13.83 10.47
CA SER A 322 2.12 -12.56 11.16
C SER A 322 2.32 -11.35 10.26
N GLY A 323 2.89 -11.54 9.08
CA GLY A 323 3.23 -10.51 8.10
C GLY A 323 4.54 -10.81 7.39
N THR A 324 5.10 -9.82 6.71
CA THR A 324 6.36 -9.92 5.98
C THR A 324 7.47 -9.08 6.61
N THR A 325 8.67 -9.16 6.03
CA THR A 325 9.75 -8.18 6.20
C THR A 325 10.31 -7.75 4.84
N LEU A 326 9.48 -7.87 3.79
CA LEU A 326 9.85 -7.53 2.42
C LEU A 326 9.38 -6.10 2.08
N PRO A 327 10.22 -5.30 1.41
CA PRO A 327 9.80 -4.02 0.85
C PRO A 327 8.64 -4.19 -0.15
N LEU A 328 7.75 -3.20 -0.24
CA LEU A 328 6.59 -3.19 -1.13
C LEU A 328 6.92 -3.57 -2.57
N LEU A 329 8.01 -3.03 -3.14
CA LEU A 329 8.35 -3.22 -4.55
C LEU A 329 8.88 -4.62 -4.86
N VAL A 330 9.29 -5.41 -3.87
CA VAL A 330 9.57 -6.84 -4.03
C VAL A 330 8.30 -7.58 -4.49
N GLY A 331 7.13 -7.16 -4.02
CA GLY A 331 5.85 -7.69 -4.52
C GLY A 331 5.65 -7.45 -6.01
N VAL A 332 6.10 -6.31 -6.55
CA VAL A 332 6.06 -6.02 -8.01
C VAL A 332 6.97 -6.98 -8.76
N GLU A 333 8.22 -7.16 -8.30
CA GLU A 333 9.18 -8.08 -8.91
C GLU A 333 8.65 -9.52 -8.92
N ASN A 334 8.06 -9.95 -7.80
CA ASN A 334 7.45 -11.28 -7.66
C ASN A 334 6.29 -11.49 -8.63
N LEU A 335 5.38 -10.52 -8.75
CA LEU A 335 4.25 -10.62 -9.70
C LEU A 335 4.74 -10.77 -11.13
N VAL A 336 5.77 -10.02 -11.54
CA VAL A 336 6.34 -10.14 -12.89
C VAL A 336 7.01 -11.49 -13.08
N LYS A 337 7.76 -11.98 -12.10
CA LYS A 337 8.35 -13.33 -12.09
C LYS A 337 7.28 -14.43 -12.25
N TRP A 338 6.06 -14.20 -11.75
CA TRP A 338 4.93 -15.14 -11.86
C TRP A 338 4.02 -14.87 -13.07
N GLY A 339 4.49 -14.07 -14.04
CA GLY A 339 3.84 -13.89 -15.35
C GLY A 339 2.88 -12.71 -15.46
N CYS A 340 2.80 -11.84 -14.45
CA CYS A 340 2.12 -10.55 -14.60
C CYS A 340 2.95 -9.63 -15.50
N THR A 341 2.30 -8.84 -16.35
CA THR A 341 3.03 -7.85 -17.14
C THR A 341 3.63 -6.75 -16.25
N PRO A 342 4.85 -6.26 -16.56
CA PRO A 342 5.49 -5.22 -15.76
C PRO A 342 4.59 -3.99 -15.52
N GLU A 343 3.92 -3.49 -16.57
CA GLU A 343 3.03 -2.35 -16.47
C GLU A 343 1.94 -2.54 -15.40
N LYS A 344 1.29 -3.72 -15.39
CA LYS A 344 0.23 -4.04 -14.44
C LYS A 344 0.76 -4.19 -13.02
N ALA A 345 1.88 -4.90 -12.87
CA ALA A 345 2.51 -5.10 -11.56
C ALA A 345 2.95 -3.76 -10.94
N ILE A 346 3.59 -2.88 -11.73
CA ILE A 346 3.98 -1.53 -11.30
C ILE A 346 2.75 -0.71 -10.92
N ALA A 347 1.68 -0.74 -11.71
CA ALA A 347 0.46 -0.01 -11.43
C ALA A 347 -0.17 -0.41 -10.09
N MET A 348 -0.10 -1.71 -9.70
CA MET A 348 -0.63 -2.20 -8.42
C MET A 348 0.11 -1.67 -7.19
N ALA A 349 1.38 -1.28 -7.30
CA ALA A 349 2.12 -0.66 -6.20
C ALA A 349 2.08 0.87 -6.24
N THR A 350 1.76 1.47 -7.38
CA THR A 350 1.91 2.91 -7.60
C THR A 350 0.58 3.63 -7.85
N LYS A 351 -0.15 3.26 -8.89
CA LYS A 351 -1.39 3.92 -9.34
C LYS A 351 -2.62 3.45 -8.55
N SER A 352 -2.75 2.12 -8.37
CA SER A 352 -3.93 1.53 -7.73
C SER A 352 -4.11 1.94 -6.27
N PRO A 353 -3.07 1.94 -5.40
CA PRO A 353 -3.24 2.38 -4.01
C PRO A 353 -3.60 3.87 -3.92
N ARG A 354 -3.11 4.73 -4.85
CA ARG A 354 -3.51 6.14 -4.92
C ARG A 354 -5.00 6.30 -5.21
N LYS A 355 -5.54 5.51 -6.14
CA LYS A 355 -6.97 5.48 -6.43
C LYS A 355 -7.77 4.97 -5.24
N ALA A 356 -7.31 3.89 -4.61
CA ALA A 356 -7.98 3.24 -3.49
C ALA A 356 -8.21 4.19 -2.31
N ILE A 357 -7.31 5.14 -2.06
CA ILE A 357 -7.45 6.15 -1.00
C ILE A 357 -7.86 7.54 -1.52
N ASN A 358 -8.36 7.62 -2.76
CA ASN A 358 -8.88 8.84 -3.38
C ASN A 358 -7.86 10.00 -3.45
N LEU A 359 -6.59 9.72 -3.74
CA LEU A 359 -5.62 10.77 -4.00
C LEU A 359 -5.89 11.46 -5.34
N SER A 360 -5.77 12.78 -5.37
CA SER A 360 -6.00 13.60 -6.58
C SER A 360 -5.01 13.32 -7.72
N SER A 361 -3.76 12.98 -7.39
CA SER A 361 -2.72 12.64 -8.37
C SER A 361 -2.45 11.14 -8.38
N THR A 362 -2.94 10.45 -9.40
CA THR A 362 -2.72 9.01 -9.59
C THR A 362 -1.68 8.70 -10.67
N ASN A 363 -1.29 9.69 -11.46
CA ASN A 363 -0.35 9.57 -12.57
C ASN A 363 0.71 10.67 -12.52
N ILE A 364 1.72 10.54 -13.38
CA ILE A 364 2.69 11.59 -13.66
C ILE A 364 1.98 12.78 -14.31
N THR A 365 2.07 13.96 -13.72
CA THR A 365 1.40 15.19 -14.20
C THR A 365 2.32 16.40 -14.15
N VAL A 366 2.10 17.37 -15.06
CA VAL A 366 2.84 18.63 -15.07
C VAL A 366 2.59 19.43 -13.79
N GLY A 367 3.65 20.01 -13.23
CA GLY A 367 3.65 20.79 -11.99
C GLY A 367 3.97 19.99 -10.73
N GLN A 368 3.93 18.68 -10.79
CA GLN A 368 4.22 17.76 -9.68
C GLN A 368 5.73 17.62 -9.47
N GLN A 369 6.16 17.27 -8.25
CA GLN A 369 7.54 16.89 -7.94
C GLN A 369 7.96 15.69 -8.80
N ALA A 370 9.20 15.72 -9.32
CA ALA A 370 9.74 14.69 -10.20
C ALA A 370 10.27 13.48 -9.42
N ASN A 371 9.50 12.97 -8.46
CA ASN A 371 9.83 11.77 -7.69
C ASN A 371 9.51 10.53 -8.53
N LEU A 372 10.41 10.17 -9.44
CA LEU A 372 10.15 9.19 -10.47
C LEU A 372 10.97 7.93 -10.26
N LEU A 373 10.36 6.77 -10.56
CA LEU A 373 11.02 5.48 -10.66
C LEU A 373 11.13 5.09 -12.13
N ARG A 374 12.33 4.69 -12.55
CA ARG A 374 12.61 3.98 -13.79
C ARG A 374 12.53 2.49 -13.52
N TRP A 375 11.87 1.73 -14.40
CA TRP A 375 11.76 0.27 -14.34
C TRP A 375 12.29 -0.32 -15.63
N HIS A 376 13.24 -1.24 -15.51
CA HIS A 376 13.89 -1.93 -16.62
C HIS A 376 13.61 -3.42 -16.56
N TRP A 377 13.09 -3.98 -17.64
CA TRP A 377 12.91 -5.43 -17.79
C TRP A 377 14.12 -6.04 -18.48
N ASP A 378 14.85 -6.88 -17.78
CA ASP A 378 15.97 -7.66 -18.34
C ASP A 378 15.41 -9.00 -18.87
N GLU A 379 15.28 -9.11 -20.19
CA GLU A 379 14.78 -10.35 -20.83
C GLU A 379 15.70 -11.53 -20.62
N ALA A 380 17.02 -11.34 -20.55
CA ALA A 380 18.00 -12.41 -20.39
C ALA A 380 17.91 -13.02 -18.99
N GLN A 381 17.71 -12.20 -17.98
CA GLN A 381 17.59 -12.63 -16.58
C GLN A 381 16.15 -12.88 -16.14
N GLN A 382 15.16 -12.53 -16.98
CA GLN A 382 13.73 -12.57 -16.63
C GLN A 382 13.45 -11.83 -15.31
N LYS A 383 14.02 -10.64 -15.17
CA LYS A 383 13.98 -9.87 -13.94
C LYS A 383 13.65 -8.41 -14.20
N LEU A 384 12.76 -7.87 -13.37
CA LEU A 384 12.44 -6.46 -13.31
C LEU A 384 13.35 -5.76 -12.30
N TYR A 385 13.98 -4.69 -12.72
CA TYR A 385 14.80 -3.81 -11.89
C TYR A 385 14.16 -2.44 -11.81
N TRP A 386 14.39 -1.75 -10.73
CA TRP A 386 13.98 -0.36 -10.61
C TRP A 386 15.08 0.50 -9.99
N LEU A 387 15.02 1.79 -10.29
CA LEU A 387 15.85 2.80 -9.64
C LEU A 387 15.07 4.12 -9.53
N ARG A 388 15.33 4.88 -8.47
CA ARG A 388 14.80 6.23 -8.32
C ARG A 388 15.68 7.20 -9.11
N LEU A 389 15.06 7.99 -9.98
CA LEU A 389 15.75 9.05 -10.71
C LEU A 389 16.02 10.22 -9.73
N LYS A 390 17.23 10.78 -9.82
CA LYS A 390 17.70 11.90 -8.98
C LYS A 390 17.78 13.18 -9.78
#